data_ff0d389ad840f497e036473f0ca3466d
#
_entry.id   ff0d389ad840f497e036473f0ca3466d
#
_cell.length_a   1.000
_cell.length_b   1.000
_cell.length_c   1.000
_cell.angle_alpha   90.00
_cell.angle_beta   90.00
_cell.angle_gamma   90.00
#
_symmetry.space_group_name_H-M   'P 1'
#
loop_
_entity.id
_entity.type
_entity.pdbx_description
1 polymer ?
#
loop_
_entity_poly.entity_id
_entity_poly.type
_entity_poly.pdbx_seq_one_letter_code
_entity_poly.pdbx_strand_id
1 'polypeptide(L)'
;ATMDWMEQEQERGITITSAATTTRWKYAGNTYKINLIDTPGHVDFTAEVERSLRVLDGAVAAYCAVGGVEPQSETVWRQADKYNVPRIGYVNKMDRSGADFFEVVRQMKDVLGANACPVVIPIGAEESFKGVVDLIKMKAILWHDETMGADYSVEEIPANLVDEANEWREKMLEKVAEFDDALMEKFFDDPSTITEEEILRALRAGTLKMDIVPMFCGSSFKNKGVQTLLDYVCAFLPSPLDTPAIVGTNPTTGAEEDRKPSEDEKTSALAFKIATDPYVGRLTFFRVYSGKVEA
;
A
#
# COMPACT_ATOMS: atom_id res chain seq x y z
N ALA A 1 -2.81 8.89 -17.47
CA ALA A 1 -1.94 9.11 -16.30
C ALA A 1 -0.52 9.43 -16.75
N THR A 2 0.29 10.05 -15.92
CA THR A 2 1.67 10.44 -16.31
C THR A 2 2.56 9.22 -16.53
N MET A 3 2.19 8.07 -15.98
CA MET A 3 2.93 6.81 -16.11
C MET A 3 2.45 5.95 -17.29
N ASP A 4 1.25 6.18 -17.82
CA ASP A 4 0.75 5.54 -19.04
C ASP A 4 1.24 6.35 -20.26
N TRP A 5 2.45 6.08 -20.68
CA TRP A 5 3.13 6.85 -21.76
C TRP A 5 2.91 6.29 -23.16
N MET A 6 2.43 5.04 -23.27
CA MET A 6 2.12 4.43 -24.56
C MET A 6 0.74 4.89 -25.05
N GLU A 7 0.62 5.19 -26.33
CA GLU A 7 -0.65 5.57 -26.97
C GLU A 7 -1.75 4.52 -26.73
N GLN A 8 -1.38 3.24 -26.78
CA GLN A 8 -2.29 2.11 -26.52
C GLN A 8 -2.77 2.01 -25.07
N GLU A 9 -1.94 2.41 -24.10
CA GLU A 9 -2.34 2.50 -22.67
C GLU A 9 -3.36 3.63 -22.47
N GLN A 10 -3.11 4.76 -23.12
CA GLN A 10 -4.00 5.93 -23.05
C GLN A 10 -5.34 5.69 -23.74
N GLU A 11 -5.32 5.05 -24.91
CA GLU A 11 -6.54 4.73 -25.67
C GLU A 11 -7.41 3.70 -24.95
N ARG A 12 -6.80 2.66 -24.34
CA ARG A 12 -7.52 1.57 -23.67
C ARG A 12 -7.81 1.87 -22.21
N GLY A 13 -7.12 2.87 -21.61
CA GLY A 13 -7.22 3.19 -20.19
C GLY A 13 -6.72 2.09 -19.26
N ILE A 14 -5.76 1.28 -19.73
CA ILE A 14 -5.12 0.21 -18.95
C ILE A 14 -3.61 0.31 -19.05
N THR A 15 -2.91 0.03 -17.95
CA THR A 15 -1.46 -0.11 -17.94
C THR A 15 -1.05 -1.42 -18.63
N ILE A 16 -0.17 -1.36 -19.62
CA ILE A 16 0.35 -2.52 -20.35
C ILE A 16 1.75 -2.86 -19.85
N THR A 17 2.58 -1.84 -19.66
CA THR A 17 3.97 -1.98 -19.28
C THR A 17 4.20 -1.35 -17.91
N SER A 18 4.88 -2.04 -17.02
CA SER A 18 5.21 -1.45 -15.71
C SER A 18 6.02 -0.15 -15.89
N ALA A 19 5.74 0.84 -15.07
CA ALA A 19 6.44 2.12 -15.07
C ALA A 19 7.04 2.39 -13.69
N ALA A 20 8.21 3.02 -13.64
CA ALA A 20 8.86 3.35 -12.39
C ALA A 20 9.06 4.87 -12.26
N THR A 21 8.74 5.40 -11.10
CA THR A 21 8.95 6.80 -10.76
C THR A 21 9.34 6.97 -9.31
N THR A 22 9.86 8.14 -8.97
CA THR A 22 10.25 8.46 -7.59
C THR A 22 9.46 9.67 -7.11
N THR A 23 8.90 9.57 -5.92
CA THR A 23 8.28 10.69 -5.22
C THR A 23 8.88 10.86 -3.83
N ARG A 24 8.60 12.00 -3.21
CA ARG A 24 8.97 12.29 -1.83
C ARG A 24 7.72 12.64 -1.05
N TRP A 25 7.59 12.05 0.14
CA TRP A 25 6.48 12.29 1.03
C TRP A 25 6.98 12.66 2.42
N LYS A 26 6.33 13.64 3.05
CA LYS A 26 6.63 14.04 4.43
C LYS A 26 5.64 13.38 5.38
N TYR A 27 6.14 12.61 6.32
CA TYR A 27 5.34 11.95 7.35
C TYR A 27 6.08 11.95 8.69
N ALA A 28 5.37 12.27 9.79
CA ALA A 28 5.91 12.27 11.16
C ALA A 28 7.28 12.99 11.29
N GLY A 29 7.41 14.16 10.65
CA GLY A 29 8.63 14.99 10.69
C GLY A 29 9.77 14.53 9.76
N ASN A 30 9.66 13.36 9.13
CA ASN A 30 10.65 12.81 8.21
C ASN A 30 10.23 12.98 6.75
N THR A 31 11.22 12.99 5.85
CA THR A 31 10.97 12.96 4.40
C THR A 31 11.35 11.58 3.86
N TYR A 32 10.37 10.87 3.36
CA TYR A 32 10.53 9.56 2.74
C TYR A 32 10.71 9.69 1.23
N LYS A 33 11.66 8.95 0.67
CA LYS A 33 11.79 8.75 -0.76
C LYS A 33 11.07 7.46 -1.11
N ILE A 34 10.02 7.56 -1.91
CA ILE A 34 9.21 6.42 -2.34
C ILE A 34 9.51 6.17 -3.82
N ASN A 35 10.06 5.00 -4.13
CA ASN A 35 10.22 4.52 -5.49
C ASN A 35 8.97 3.70 -5.83
N LEU A 36 8.14 4.23 -6.69
CA LEU A 36 6.87 3.64 -7.09
C LEU A 36 7.07 2.85 -8.38
N ILE A 37 6.60 1.61 -8.40
CA ILE A 37 6.49 0.79 -9.60
C ILE A 37 5.00 0.56 -9.84
N ASP A 38 4.47 1.13 -10.91
CA ASP A 38 3.12 0.87 -11.38
C ASP A 38 3.12 -0.40 -12.22
N THR A 39 2.21 -1.33 -11.91
CA THR A 39 2.15 -2.64 -12.55
C THR A 39 0.81 -2.84 -13.24
N PRO A 40 0.79 -3.47 -14.43
CA PRO A 40 -0.47 -3.78 -15.09
C PRO A 40 -1.32 -4.75 -14.26
N GLY A 41 -2.63 -4.50 -14.21
CA GLY A 41 -3.60 -5.37 -13.52
C GLY A 41 -4.16 -6.50 -14.37
N HIS A 42 -3.84 -6.56 -15.69
CA HIS A 42 -4.44 -7.52 -16.61
C HIS A 42 -3.67 -8.85 -16.62
N VAL A 43 -4.41 -9.96 -16.70
CA VAL A 43 -3.83 -11.32 -16.65
C VAL A 43 -2.80 -11.61 -17.74
N ASP A 44 -2.91 -10.98 -18.90
CA ASP A 44 -1.96 -11.16 -20.01
C ASP A 44 -0.56 -10.62 -19.68
N PHE A 45 -0.43 -9.78 -18.66
CA PHE A 45 0.81 -9.11 -18.27
C PHE A 45 1.39 -9.64 -16.94
N THR A 46 1.03 -10.85 -16.53
CA THR A 46 1.47 -11.47 -15.26
C THR A 46 2.99 -11.54 -15.11
N ALA A 47 3.73 -11.71 -16.22
CA ALA A 47 5.19 -11.73 -16.20
C ALA A 47 5.79 -10.36 -15.79
N GLU A 48 5.17 -9.24 -16.19
CA GLU A 48 5.60 -7.90 -15.76
C GLU A 48 5.33 -7.68 -14.27
N VAL A 49 4.18 -8.16 -13.78
CA VAL A 49 3.84 -8.13 -12.35
C VAL A 49 4.84 -8.96 -11.55
N GLU A 50 5.15 -10.19 -11.97
CA GLU A 50 6.06 -11.08 -11.28
C GLU A 50 7.49 -10.52 -11.19
N ARG A 51 7.99 -9.92 -12.28
CA ARG A 51 9.29 -9.23 -12.28
C ARG A 51 9.33 -8.07 -11.29
N SER A 52 8.25 -7.29 -11.23
CA SER A 52 8.12 -6.17 -10.30
C SER A 52 8.07 -6.66 -8.85
N LEU A 53 7.25 -7.66 -8.53
CA LEU A 53 7.11 -8.22 -7.19
C LEU A 53 8.45 -8.69 -6.59
N ARG A 54 9.36 -9.15 -7.44
CA ARG A 54 10.69 -9.62 -7.00
C ARG A 54 11.57 -8.51 -6.45
N VAL A 55 11.30 -7.26 -6.78
CA VAL A 55 12.10 -6.10 -6.36
C VAL A 55 11.35 -5.16 -5.42
N LEU A 56 10.11 -5.47 -5.05
CA LEU A 56 9.32 -4.65 -4.14
C LEU A 56 9.67 -4.94 -2.68
N ASP A 57 9.69 -3.89 -1.86
CA ASP A 57 9.71 -4.01 -0.39
C ASP A 57 8.28 -4.23 0.15
N GLY A 58 7.32 -3.54 -0.43
CA GLY A 58 5.91 -3.64 -0.07
C GLY A 58 5.01 -3.23 -1.23
N ALA A 59 3.73 -3.47 -1.12
CA ALA A 59 2.76 -3.17 -2.17
C ALA A 59 1.49 -2.50 -1.65
N VAL A 60 0.87 -1.69 -2.51
CA VAL A 60 -0.51 -1.23 -2.37
C VAL A 60 -1.37 -2.04 -3.33
N ALA A 61 -2.21 -2.91 -2.79
CA ALA A 61 -3.18 -3.68 -3.56
C ALA A 61 -4.43 -2.84 -3.80
N ALA A 62 -4.64 -2.38 -5.04
CA ALA A 62 -5.75 -1.51 -5.40
C ALA A 62 -6.95 -2.33 -5.91
N TYR A 63 -8.11 -2.10 -5.32
CA TYR A 63 -9.39 -2.73 -5.67
C TYR A 63 -10.38 -1.68 -6.15
N CYS A 64 -11.28 -2.07 -7.04
CA CYS A 64 -12.38 -1.22 -7.44
C CYS A 64 -13.54 -1.33 -6.43
N ALA A 65 -14.04 -0.21 -5.92
CA ALA A 65 -15.16 -0.20 -4.97
C ALA A 65 -16.46 -0.82 -5.51
N VAL A 66 -16.59 -0.91 -6.85
CA VAL A 66 -17.76 -1.50 -7.53
C VAL A 66 -17.48 -2.95 -7.94
N GLY A 67 -16.31 -3.22 -8.53
CA GLY A 67 -15.94 -4.57 -9.01
C GLY A 67 -15.45 -5.50 -7.90
N GLY A 68 -14.94 -4.96 -6.81
CA GLY A 68 -14.44 -5.75 -5.70
C GLY A 68 -13.19 -6.57 -6.04
N VAL A 69 -13.14 -7.79 -5.54
CA VAL A 69 -12.07 -8.76 -5.79
C VAL A 69 -12.38 -9.53 -7.07
N GLU A 70 -11.66 -9.25 -8.12
CA GLU A 70 -11.78 -9.89 -9.43
C GLU A 70 -10.74 -11.03 -9.58
N PRO A 71 -10.89 -11.96 -10.55
CA PRO A 71 -9.93 -13.05 -10.76
C PRO A 71 -8.49 -12.58 -10.99
N GLN A 72 -8.31 -11.41 -11.62
CA GLN A 72 -6.99 -10.79 -11.77
C GLN A 72 -6.38 -10.41 -10.43
N SER A 73 -7.20 -9.86 -9.52
CA SER A 73 -6.78 -9.49 -8.16
C SER A 73 -6.29 -10.71 -7.39
N GLU A 74 -6.99 -11.85 -7.50
CA GLU A 74 -6.58 -13.11 -6.87
C GLU A 74 -5.23 -13.60 -7.40
N THR A 75 -5.03 -13.55 -8.72
CA THR A 75 -3.77 -13.99 -9.34
C THR A 75 -2.59 -13.17 -8.82
N VAL A 76 -2.70 -11.84 -8.82
CA VAL A 76 -1.65 -10.94 -8.34
C VAL A 76 -1.43 -11.11 -6.83
N TRP A 77 -2.51 -11.33 -6.07
CA TRP A 77 -2.45 -11.57 -4.63
C TRP A 77 -1.60 -12.81 -4.31
N ARG A 78 -1.87 -13.94 -4.96
CA ARG A 78 -1.10 -15.19 -4.79
C ARG A 78 0.35 -15.07 -5.24
N GLN A 79 0.62 -14.30 -6.28
CA GLN A 79 1.99 -13.98 -6.68
C GLN A 79 2.72 -13.16 -5.60
N ALA A 80 2.06 -12.18 -4.99
CA ALA A 80 2.64 -11.41 -3.91
C ALA A 80 2.92 -12.28 -2.66
N ASP A 81 2.08 -13.29 -2.37
CA ASP A 81 2.35 -14.29 -1.33
C ASP A 81 3.63 -15.09 -1.63
N LYS A 82 3.79 -15.55 -2.88
CA LYS A 82 4.98 -16.29 -3.33
C LYS A 82 6.29 -15.52 -3.09
N TYR A 83 6.26 -14.20 -3.20
CA TYR A 83 7.44 -13.33 -3.02
C TYR A 83 7.51 -12.71 -1.62
N ASN A 84 6.62 -13.10 -0.70
CA ASN A 84 6.54 -12.57 0.66
C ASN A 84 6.51 -11.02 0.68
N VAL A 85 5.68 -10.40 -0.17
CA VAL A 85 5.56 -8.95 -0.25
C VAL A 85 4.47 -8.46 0.71
N PRO A 86 4.84 -7.74 1.80
CA PRO A 86 3.88 -7.10 2.68
C PRO A 86 3.02 -6.10 1.92
N ARG A 87 1.73 -6.00 2.27
CA ARG A 87 0.83 -5.14 1.52
C ARG A 87 -0.25 -4.51 2.38
N ILE A 88 -0.73 -3.37 1.88
CA ILE A 88 -1.93 -2.69 2.34
C ILE A 88 -2.95 -2.68 1.21
N GLY A 89 -4.23 -2.65 1.54
CA GLY A 89 -5.31 -2.62 0.57
C GLY A 89 -5.88 -1.22 0.39
N TYR A 90 -6.17 -0.83 -0.85
CA TYR A 90 -6.80 0.44 -1.18
C TYR A 90 -8.02 0.25 -2.08
N VAL A 91 -9.20 0.56 -1.55
CA VAL A 91 -10.46 0.50 -2.29
C VAL A 91 -10.67 1.84 -3.01
N ASN A 92 -10.41 1.84 -4.30
CA ASN A 92 -10.45 3.01 -5.17
C ASN A 92 -11.81 3.16 -5.85
N LYS A 93 -12.07 4.33 -6.39
CA LYS A 93 -13.30 4.67 -7.12
C LYS A 93 -14.54 4.71 -6.21
N MET A 94 -14.39 5.17 -4.97
CA MET A 94 -15.50 5.35 -4.03
C MET A 94 -16.55 6.35 -4.51
N ASP A 95 -16.22 7.15 -5.52
CA ASP A 95 -17.10 8.15 -6.17
C ASP A 95 -18.00 7.56 -7.26
N ARG A 96 -17.85 6.27 -7.59
CA ARG A 96 -18.68 5.62 -8.61
C ARG A 96 -19.96 5.03 -8.03
N SER A 97 -21.02 5.04 -8.87
CA SER A 97 -22.28 4.39 -8.51
C SER A 97 -22.10 2.89 -8.25
N GLY A 98 -22.66 2.39 -7.16
CA GLY A 98 -22.50 1.02 -6.67
C GLY A 98 -21.21 0.79 -5.86
N ALA A 99 -20.49 1.85 -5.46
CA ALA A 99 -19.31 1.73 -4.63
C ALA A 99 -19.63 1.26 -3.20
N ASP A 100 -19.02 0.16 -2.77
CA ASP A 100 -19.18 -0.43 -1.44
C ASP A 100 -17.81 -0.87 -0.87
N PHE A 101 -17.29 -0.12 0.08
CA PHE A 101 -16.03 -0.42 0.75
C PHE A 101 -16.09 -1.71 1.57
N PHE A 102 -17.17 -1.88 2.33
CA PHE A 102 -17.28 -3.01 3.26
C PHE A 102 -17.50 -4.33 2.53
N GLU A 103 -18.17 -4.30 1.40
CA GLU A 103 -18.31 -5.47 0.53
C GLU A 103 -16.93 -5.92 -0.01
N VAL A 104 -16.07 -4.98 -0.42
CA VAL A 104 -14.71 -5.32 -0.87
C VAL A 104 -13.90 -5.91 0.28
N VAL A 105 -13.97 -5.34 1.49
CA VAL A 105 -13.31 -5.89 2.69
C VAL A 105 -13.79 -7.30 2.98
N ARG A 106 -15.10 -7.58 2.87
CA ARG A 106 -15.68 -8.90 3.02
C ARG A 106 -15.14 -9.88 1.97
N GLN A 107 -15.12 -9.47 0.69
CA GLN A 107 -14.58 -10.30 -0.39
C GLN A 107 -13.09 -10.62 -0.21
N MET A 108 -12.29 -9.69 0.29
CA MET A 108 -10.89 -9.97 0.60
C MET A 108 -10.74 -11.11 1.61
N LYS A 109 -11.61 -11.17 2.61
CA LYS A 109 -11.63 -12.28 3.56
C LYS A 109 -12.11 -13.57 2.91
N ASP A 110 -13.23 -13.52 2.20
CA ASP A 110 -13.92 -14.71 1.70
C ASP A 110 -13.20 -15.35 0.49
N VAL A 111 -12.63 -14.53 -0.40
CA VAL A 111 -12.00 -14.99 -1.65
C VAL A 111 -10.49 -15.14 -1.51
N LEU A 112 -9.82 -14.16 -0.87
CA LEU A 112 -8.37 -14.15 -0.74
C LEU A 112 -7.87 -14.80 0.56
N GLY A 113 -8.75 -15.04 1.54
CA GLY A 113 -8.37 -15.50 2.87
C GLY A 113 -7.58 -14.45 3.65
N ALA A 114 -7.65 -13.17 3.25
CA ALA A 114 -6.87 -12.11 3.84
C ALA A 114 -7.48 -11.65 5.17
N ASN A 115 -6.65 -11.39 6.18
CA ASN A 115 -7.05 -10.72 7.40
C ASN A 115 -7.16 -9.22 7.18
N ALA A 116 -8.16 -8.81 6.38
CA ALA A 116 -8.41 -7.41 6.05
C ALA A 116 -8.88 -6.64 7.28
N CYS A 117 -8.22 -5.52 7.57
CA CYS A 117 -8.47 -4.68 8.72
C CYS A 117 -8.70 -3.23 8.28
N PRO A 118 -9.94 -2.72 8.26
CA PRO A 118 -10.20 -1.31 8.03
C PRO A 118 -9.46 -0.42 9.03
N VAL A 119 -8.65 0.49 8.51
CA VAL A 119 -7.97 1.56 9.25
C VAL A 119 -8.69 2.88 9.05
N VAL A 120 -9.40 2.98 7.95
CA VAL A 120 -10.33 4.07 7.67
C VAL A 120 -11.68 3.49 7.27
N ILE A 121 -12.76 4.26 7.51
CA ILE A 121 -14.08 3.98 6.95
C ILE A 121 -14.54 5.18 6.10
N PRO A 122 -15.32 4.99 5.03
CA PRO A 122 -15.75 6.06 4.17
C PRO A 122 -16.78 6.99 4.82
N ILE A 123 -16.71 8.27 4.47
CA ILE A 123 -17.76 9.27 4.76
C ILE A 123 -18.55 9.48 3.47
N GLY A 124 -19.70 8.82 3.38
CA GLY A 124 -20.50 8.75 2.18
C GLY A 124 -19.94 7.75 1.14
N ALA A 125 -20.69 7.56 0.09
CA ALA A 125 -20.30 6.74 -1.07
C ALA A 125 -20.86 7.38 -2.35
N GLU A 126 -20.39 6.94 -3.49
CA GLU A 126 -20.83 7.45 -4.80
C GLU A 126 -20.62 8.98 -4.90
N GLU A 127 -21.63 9.70 -5.38
CA GLU A 127 -21.57 11.17 -5.48
C GLU A 127 -21.43 11.86 -4.12
N SER A 128 -21.89 11.21 -3.05
CA SER A 128 -21.80 11.74 -1.68
C SER A 128 -20.46 11.45 -0.98
N PHE A 129 -19.52 10.74 -1.62
CA PHE A 129 -18.21 10.45 -1.04
C PHE A 129 -17.41 11.74 -0.81
N LYS A 130 -17.21 12.09 0.46
CA LYS A 130 -16.57 13.33 0.90
C LYS A 130 -15.20 13.12 1.51
N GLY A 131 -14.99 11.95 2.13
CA GLY A 131 -13.79 11.73 2.91
C GLY A 131 -13.79 10.40 3.63
N VAL A 132 -12.99 10.30 4.66
CA VAL A 132 -12.85 9.10 5.49
C VAL A 132 -12.82 9.46 6.97
N VAL A 133 -13.22 8.53 7.82
CA VAL A 133 -12.90 8.54 9.24
C VAL A 133 -11.63 7.73 9.44
N ASP A 134 -10.60 8.34 10.00
CA ASP A 134 -9.39 7.68 10.46
C ASP A 134 -9.66 7.04 11.83
N LEU A 135 -9.66 5.71 11.89
CA LEU A 135 -9.98 4.95 13.10
C LEU A 135 -8.84 4.94 14.12
N ILE A 136 -7.62 5.26 13.72
CA ILE A 136 -6.49 5.39 14.64
C ILE A 136 -6.59 6.70 15.39
N LYS A 137 -6.79 7.80 14.67
CA LYS A 137 -6.87 9.16 15.24
C LYS A 137 -8.26 9.53 15.74
N MET A 138 -9.30 8.78 15.36
CA MET A 138 -10.71 9.09 15.59
C MET A 138 -11.05 10.51 15.15
N LYS A 139 -10.73 10.81 13.90
CA LYS A 139 -10.99 12.09 13.22
C LYS A 139 -11.54 11.85 11.83
N ALA A 140 -12.38 12.78 11.38
CA ALA A 140 -12.81 12.84 9.99
C ALA A 140 -11.78 13.59 9.16
N ILE A 141 -11.46 13.07 7.97
CA ILE A 141 -10.63 13.73 6.97
C ILE A 141 -11.53 13.99 5.77
N LEU A 142 -11.76 15.27 5.47
CA LEU A 142 -12.68 15.72 4.42
C LEU A 142 -11.89 16.44 3.33
N TRP A 143 -12.11 16.04 2.08
CA TRP A 143 -11.50 16.68 0.90
C TRP A 143 -12.47 17.67 0.28
N HIS A 144 -11.94 18.82 -0.15
CA HIS A 144 -12.71 19.90 -0.75
C HIS A 144 -12.68 19.80 -2.28
N ASP A 145 -13.86 19.72 -2.91
CA ASP A 145 -13.99 19.56 -4.37
C ASP A 145 -13.47 20.80 -5.13
N GLU A 146 -13.54 21.98 -4.52
CA GLU A 146 -13.09 23.24 -5.10
C GLU A 146 -11.60 23.25 -5.46
N THR A 147 -10.79 22.48 -4.74
CA THR A 147 -9.34 22.34 -4.96
C THR A 147 -8.95 21.03 -5.64
N MET A 148 -9.93 20.31 -6.20
CA MET A 148 -9.74 18.97 -6.78
C MET A 148 -8.97 18.02 -5.82
N GLY A 149 -9.33 18.06 -4.53
CA GLY A 149 -8.75 17.19 -3.50
C GLY A 149 -7.32 17.55 -3.10
N ALA A 150 -6.77 18.69 -3.51
CA ALA A 150 -5.46 19.13 -3.06
C ALA A 150 -5.47 19.54 -1.59
N ASP A 151 -6.56 20.18 -1.15
CA ASP A 151 -6.75 20.60 0.23
C ASP A 151 -7.76 19.68 0.93
N TYR A 152 -7.50 19.44 2.20
CA TYR A 152 -8.38 18.69 3.08
C TYR A 152 -8.38 19.29 4.48
N SER A 153 -9.45 19.04 5.22
CA SER A 153 -9.57 19.40 6.64
C SER A 153 -9.61 18.15 7.51
N VAL A 154 -9.12 18.29 8.73
CA VAL A 154 -9.24 17.27 9.78
C VAL A 154 -10.23 17.80 10.81
N GLU A 155 -11.32 17.09 11.00
CA GLU A 155 -12.46 17.54 11.78
C GLU A 155 -12.91 16.47 12.78
N GLU A 156 -13.85 16.82 13.65
CA GLU A 156 -14.54 15.84 14.49
C GLU A 156 -15.40 14.91 13.63
N ILE A 157 -15.55 13.66 14.07
CA ILE A 157 -16.39 12.69 13.37
C ILE A 157 -17.83 13.20 13.34
N PRO A 158 -18.50 13.20 12.18
CA PRO A 158 -19.92 13.54 12.09
C PRO A 158 -20.77 12.73 13.09
N ALA A 159 -21.70 13.37 13.78
CA ALA A 159 -22.47 12.75 14.87
C ALA A 159 -23.17 11.45 14.46
N ASN A 160 -23.62 11.36 13.21
CA ASN A 160 -24.27 10.17 12.67
C ASN A 160 -23.30 9.01 12.34
N LEU A 161 -21.99 9.21 12.41
CA LEU A 161 -20.97 8.20 12.15
C LEU A 161 -20.16 7.81 13.39
N VAL A 162 -20.39 8.46 14.53
CA VAL A 162 -19.62 8.21 15.76
C VAL A 162 -19.77 6.76 16.23
N ASP A 163 -21.00 6.23 16.24
CA ASP A 163 -21.26 4.87 16.70
C ASP A 163 -20.62 3.84 15.74
N GLU A 164 -20.74 4.03 14.44
CA GLU A 164 -20.10 3.18 13.43
C GLU A 164 -18.58 3.24 13.52
N ALA A 165 -18.01 4.42 13.72
CA ALA A 165 -16.57 4.60 13.88
C ALA A 165 -16.05 3.90 15.15
N ASN A 166 -16.78 3.97 16.25
CA ASN A 166 -16.42 3.27 17.48
C ASN A 166 -16.48 1.75 17.29
N GLU A 167 -17.50 1.22 16.65
CA GLU A 167 -17.63 -0.21 16.35
C GLU A 167 -16.45 -0.71 15.48
N TRP A 168 -16.12 0.02 14.42
CA TRP A 168 -15.00 -0.35 13.55
C TRP A 168 -13.63 -0.18 14.23
N ARG A 169 -13.49 0.82 15.11
CA ARG A 169 -12.29 0.96 15.92
C ARG A 169 -12.11 -0.22 16.86
N GLU A 170 -13.17 -0.65 17.55
CA GLU A 170 -13.13 -1.82 18.44
C GLU A 170 -12.70 -3.08 17.66
N LYS A 171 -13.31 -3.35 16.50
CA LYS A 171 -12.92 -4.45 15.62
C LYS A 171 -11.46 -4.36 15.15
N MET A 172 -10.97 -3.16 14.86
CA MET A 172 -9.58 -2.93 14.53
C MET A 172 -8.67 -3.24 15.72
N LEU A 173 -8.98 -2.73 16.91
CA LEU A 173 -8.19 -2.94 18.12
C LEU A 173 -8.14 -4.42 18.52
N GLU A 174 -9.25 -5.16 18.41
CA GLU A 174 -9.28 -6.60 18.62
C GLU A 174 -8.27 -7.34 17.75
N LYS A 175 -8.26 -7.06 16.44
CA LYS A 175 -7.30 -7.67 15.51
C LYS A 175 -5.85 -7.26 15.77
N VAL A 176 -5.64 -6.01 16.13
CA VAL A 176 -4.28 -5.46 16.31
C VAL A 176 -3.67 -5.92 17.63
N ALA A 177 -4.50 -6.16 18.66
CA ALA A 177 -4.06 -6.69 19.94
C ALA A 177 -3.37 -8.06 19.84
N GLU A 178 -3.68 -8.86 18.83
CA GLU A 178 -3.03 -10.16 18.59
C GLU A 178 -1.53 -10.04 18.30
N PHE A 179 -1.02 -8.85 17.95
CA PHE A 179 0.38 -8.63 17.54
C PHE A 179 1.25 -7.96 18.60
N ASP A 180 0.66 -7.62 19.78
CA ASP A 180 1.37 -6.93 20.87
C ASP A 180 0.74 -7.30 22.21
N ASP A 181 1.45 -8.06 23.05
CA ASP A 181 0.95 -8.55 24.33
C ASP A 181 0.53 -7.41 25.27
N ALA A 182 1.27 -6.31 25.30
CA ALA A 182 0.93 -5.15 26.14
C ALA A 182 -0.34 -4.46 25.65
N LEU A 183 -0.56 -4.44 24.33
CA LEU A 183 -1.80 -3.90 23.76
C LEU A 183 -2.98 -4.84 24.03
N MET A 184 -2.75 -6.15 24.01
CA MET A 184 -3.75 -7.16 24.38
C MET A 184 -4.23 -6.97 25.82
N GLU A 185 -3.32 -6.76 26.79
CA GLU A 185 -3.69 -6.50 28.18
C GLU A 185 -4.55 -5.24 28.29
N LYS A 186 -4.14 -4.14 27.66
CA LYS A 186 -4.91 -2.89 27.67
C LYS A 186 -6.27 -3.02 27.00
N PHE A 187 -6.36 -3.80 25.93
CA PHE A 187 -7.63 -4.03 25.23
C PHE A 187 -8.67 -4.69 26.12
N PHE A 188 -8.26 -5.63 26.99
CA PHE A 188 -9.16 -6.27 27.95
C PHE A 188 -9.42 -5.45 29.20
N ASP A 189 -8.46 -4.67 29.68
CA ASP A 189 -8.61 -3.88 30.90
C ASP A 189 -9.34 -2.55 30.63
N ASP A 190 -8.79 -1.72 29.74
CA ASP A 190 -9.36 -0.44 29.35
C ASP A 190 -8.83 -0.01 27.96
N PRO A 191 -9.58 -0.27 26.88
CA PRO A 191 -9.20 0.09 25.51
C PRO A 191 -8.96 1.59 25.31
N SER A 192 -9.50 2.46 26.18
CA SER A 192 -9.31 3.91 26.07
C SER A 192 -7.89 4.37 26.39
N THR A 193 -7.09 3.52 27.02
CA THR A 193 -5.69 3.78 27.35
C THR A 193 -4.73 3.46 26.22
N ILE A 194 -5.22 2.83 25.14
CA ILE A 194 -4.42 2.48 23.97
C ILE A 194 -4.11 3.74 23.17
N THR A 195 -2.84 4.02 22.98
CA THR A 195 -2.36 5.19 22.26
C THR A 195 -2.29 4.95 20.73
N GLU A 196 -2.31 6.03 19.95
CA GLU A 196 -2.10 5.97 18.49
C GLU A 196 -0.78 5.29 18.12
N GLU A 197 0.28 5.58 18.88
CA GLU A 197 1.62 5.03 18.65
C GLU A 197 1.65 3.50 18.85
N GLU A 198 0.96 2.99 19.85
CA GLU A 198 0.84 1.55 20.10
C GLU A 198 0.07 0.86 18.97
N ILE A 199 -1.01 1.46 18.48
CA ILE A 199 -1.78 0.95 17.34
C ILE A 199 -0.93 0.92 16.09
N LEU A 200 -0.22 2.02 15.78
CA LEU A 200 0.65 2.12 14.60
C LEU A 200 1.76 1.06 14.64
N ARG A 201 2.39 0.86 15.80
CA ARG A 201 3.44 -0.14 15.99
C ARG A 201 2.92 -1.56 15.75
N ALA A 202 1.77 -1.89 16.33
CA ALA A 202 1.21 -3.23 16.20
C ALA A 202 0.68 -3.51 14.79
N LEU A 203 0.00 -2.55 14.13
CA LEU A 203 -0.40 -2.65 12.73
C LEU A 203 0.80 -2.86 11.81
N ARG A 204 1.89 -2.10 12.02
CA ARG A 204 3.13 -2.29 11.28
C ARG A 204 3.69 -3.70 11.48
N ALA A 205 3.79 -4.16 12.72
CA ALA A 205 4.30 -5.49 13.03
C ALA A 205 3.51 -6.60 12.33
N GLY A 206 2.18 -6.55 12.39
CA GLY A 206 1.31 -7.50 11.69
C GLY A 206 1.39 -7.40 10.18
N THR A 207 1.53 -6.18 9.63
CA THR A 207 1.68 -5.95 8.18
C THR A 207 2.99 -6.53 7.65
N LEU A 208 4.11 -6.30 8.35
CA LEU A 208 5.42 -6.83 7.97
C LEU A 208 5.49 -8.36 8.02
N LYS A 209 4.72 -8.99 8.91
CA LYS A 209 4.56 -10.45 8.99
C LYS A 209 3.56 -11.00 7.96
N MET A 210 2.82 -10.13 7.27
CA MET A 210 1.71 -10.46 6.37
C MET A 210 0.52 -11.15 7.07
N ASP A 211 0.39 -10.98 8.37
CA ASP A 211 -0.68 -11.56 9.18
C ASP A 211 -1.94 -10.66 9.17
N ILE A 212 -1.79 -9.39 8.84
CA ILE A 212 -2.88 -8.41 8.73
C ILE A 212 -2.71 -7.54 7.49
N VAL A 213 -3.82 -7.13 6.90
CA VAL A 213 -3.85 -6.23 5.73
C VAL A 213 -4.63 -4.97 6.09
N PRO A 214 -3.95 -3.86 6.40
CA PRO A 214 -4.61 -2.58 6.63
C PRO A 214 -5.36 -2.12 5.38
N MET A 215 -6.63 -1.71 5.54
CA MET A 215 -7.51 -1.32 4.45
C MET A 215 -7.82 0.16 4.48
N PHE A 216 -7.73 0.77 3.31
CA PHE A 216 -8.00 2.17 3.03
C PHE A 216 -8.98 2.32 1.89
N CYS A 217 -9.59 3.49 1.75
CA CYS A 217 -10.46 3.79 0.62
C CYS A 217 -10.29 5.24 0.15
N GLY A 218 -10.75 5.48 -1.08
CA GLY A 218 -10.73 6.81 -1.66
C GLY A 218 -11.16 6.84 -3.13
N SER A 219 -10.93 8.00 -3.75
CA SER A 219 -11.08 8.22 -5.18
C SER A 219 -9.82 8.89 -5.71
N SER A 220 -8.94 8.11 -6.34
CA SER A 220 -7.69 8.64 -6.90
C SER A 220 -7.96 9.66 -8.00
N PHE A 221 -9.03 9.50 -8.77
CA PHE A 221 -9.42 10.44 -9.82
C PHE A 221 -9.80 11.82 -9.26
N LYS A 222 -10.46 11.84 -8.10
CA LYS A 222 -10.81 13.08 -7.38
C LYS A 222 -9.76 13.48 -6.33
N ASN A 223 -8.63 12.77 -6.29
CA ASN A 223 -7.54 12.97 -5.33
C ASN A 223 -7.98 12.93 -3.85
N LYS A 224 -9.06 12.18 -3.54
CA LYS A 224 -9.59 11.99 -2.19
C LYS A 224 -9.05 10.70 -1.58
N GLY A 225 -8.45 10.77 -0.40
CA GLY A 225 -7.88 9.61 0.32
C GLY A 225 -6.44 9.26 -0.04
N VAL A 226 -5.85 9.91 -1.05
CA VAL A 226 -4.48 9.59 -1.51
C VAL A 226 -3.43 10.04 -0.49
N GLN A 227 -3.60 11.22 0.10
CA GLN A 227 -2.67 11.75 1.11
C GLN A 227 -2.64 10.84 2.35
N THR A 228 -3.82 10.44 2.83
CA THR A 228 -3.94 9.47 3.96
C THR A 228 -3.29 8.15 3.61
N LEU A 229 -3.49 7.63 2.40
CA LEU A 229 -2.83 6.41 1.94
C LEU A 229 -1.31 6.55 1.99
N LEU A 230 -0.75 7.66 1.51
CA LEU A 230 0.71 7.90 1.50
C LEU A 230 1.29 8.00 2.91
N ASP A 231 0.57 8.60 3.86
CA ASP A 231 0.95 8.62 5.27
C ASP A 231 1.10 7.19 5.80
N TYR A 232 0.12 6.33 5.53
CA TYR A 232 0.13 4.96 6.02
C TYR A 232 1.01 4.00 5.19
N VAL A 233 1.33 4.33 3.95
CA VAL A 233 2.44 3.67 3.22
C VAL A 233 3.75 3.86 3.99
N CYS A 234 4.04 5.09 4.43
CA CYS A 234 5.23 5.37 5.25
C CYS A 234 5.18 4.71 6.63
N ALA A 235 3.99 4.60 7.23
CA ALA A 235 3.82 4.00 8.55
C ALA A 235 3.94 2.47 8.55
N PHE A 236 3.37 1.78 7.56
CA PHE A 236 3.15 0.33 7.63
C PHE A 236 4.01 -0.48 6.67
N LEU A 237 4.37 0.03 5.49
CA LEU A 237 5.17 -0.75 4.55
C LEU A 237 6.66 -0.72 4.91
N PRO A 238 7.40 -1.81 4.61
CA PRO A 238 8.81 -1.89 4.95
C PRO A 238 9.66 -0.93 4.10
N SER A 239 10.76 -0.50 4.70
CA SER A 239 11.88 0.08 3.99
C SER A 239 12.92 -1.00 3.64
N PRO A 240 13.92 -0.73 2.81
CA PRO A 240 15.01 -1.67 2.57
C PRO A 240 15.74 -2.11 3.85
N LEU A 241 15.68 -1.32 4.93
CA LEU A 241 16.29 -1.67 6.22
C LEU A 241 15.47 -2.68 7.03
N ASP A 242 14.19 -2.82 6.73
CA ASP A 242 13.29 -3.78 7.37
C ASP A 242 13.32 -5.15 6.68
N THR A 243 13.91 -5.22 5.47
CA THR A 243 14.00 -6.46 4.69
C THR A 243 15.25 -7.25 5.05
N PRO A 244 15.22 -8.59 4.99
CA PRO A 244 16.40 -9.40 5.22
C PRO A 244 17.53 -9.06 4.23
N ALA A 245 18.78 -9.30 4.66
CA ALA A 245 19.92 -9.21 3.75
C ALA A 245 19.70 -10.12 2.52
N ILE A 246 20.07 -9.62 1.35
CA ILE A 246 19.97 -10.46 0.15
C ILE A 246 21.05 -11.53 0.17
N VAL A 247 20.65 -12.76 -0.08
CA VAL A 247 21.55 -13.91 -0.18
C VAL A 247 21.81 -14.24 -1.64
N GLY A 248 23.06 -14.46 -1.98
CA GLY A 248 23.50 -14.84 -3.33
C GLY A 248 24.62 -15.87 -3.25
N THR A 249 24.92 -16.49 -4.39
CA THR A 249 26.01 -17.45 -4.49
C THR A 249 27.20 -16.80 -5.18
N ASN A 250 28.37 -16.87 -4.56
CA ASN A 250 29.62 -16.42 -5.15
C ASN A 250 29.95 -17.31 -6.39
N PRO A 251 30.04 -16.73 -7.59
CA PRO A 251 30.23 -17.53 -8.80
C PRO A 251 31.61 -18.21 -8.89
N THR A 252 32.58 -17.74 -8.11
CA THR A 252 33.93 -18.30 -8.12
C THR A 252 34.13 -19.41 -7.08
N THR A 253 33.53 -19.24 -5.91
CA THR A 253 33.73 -20.17 -4.79
C THR A 253 32.56 -21.13 -4.58
N GLY A 254 31.37 -20.82 -5.13
CA GLY A 254 30.13 -21.54 -4.88
C GLY A 254 29.56 -21.33 -3.47
N ALA A 255 30.19 -20.50 -2.64
CA ALA A 255 29.73 -20.23 -1.29
C ALA A 255 28.56 -19.24 -1.28
N GLU A 256 27.64 -19.41 -0.33
CA GLU A 256 26.61 -18.41 -0.07
C GLU A 256 27.23 -17.16 0.57
N GLU A 257 26.84 -16.01 0.10
CA GLU A 257 27.20 -14.70 0.65
C GLU A 257 25.93 -13.87 0.84
N ASP A 258 25.84 -13.19 1.97
CA ASP A 258 24.79 -12.19 2.23
C ASP A 258 25.31 -10.76 1.95
N ARG A 259 24.38 -9.86 1.66
CA ARG A 259 24.62 -8.42 1.51
C ARG A 259 23.59 -7.65 2.30
N LYS A 260 24.04 -6.89 3.27
CA LYS A 260 23.21 -6.01 4.07
C LYS A 260 22.87 -4.73 3.27
N PRO A 261 21.73 -4.10 3.51
CA PRO A 261 21.35 -2.84 2.87
C PRO A 261 22.15 -1.67 3.47
N SER A 262 23.43 -1.57 3.10
CA SER A 262 24.39 -0.53 3.54
C SER A 262 25.18 -0.02 2.34
N GLU A 263 25.46 1.27 2.32
CA GLU A 263 26.32 1.90 1.30
C GLU A 263 27.78 1.46 1.38
N ASP A 264 28.23 1.00 2.56
CA ASP A 264 29.60 0.54 2.82
C ASP A 264 29.85 -0.90 2.36
N GLU A 265 28.79 -1.62 2.01
CA GLU A 265 28.87 -2.98 1.49
C GLU A 265 29.29 -3.01 0.01
N LYS A 266 29.74 -4.18 -0.46
CA LYS A 266 29.95 -4.41 -1.88
C LYS A 266 28.65 -4.22 -2.65
N THR A 267 28.72 -3.55 -3.79
CA THR A 267 27.55 -3.27 -4.61
C THR A 267 26.92 -4.56 -5.12
N SER A 268 25.63 -4.73 -4.85
CA SER A 268 24.79 -5.76 -5.44
C SER A 268 23.49 -5.14 -5.95
N ALA A 269 23.11 -5.49 -7.16
CA ALA A 269 21.91 -4.96 -7.80
C ALA A 269 21.27 -6.01 -8.70
N LEU A 270 19.96 -5.90 -8.91
CA LEU A 270 19.19 -6.74 -9.83
C LEU A 270 18.52 -5.85 -10.88
N ALA A 271 18.88 -6.06 -12.16
CA ALA A 271 18.15 -5.46 -13.26
C ALA A 271 16.83 -6.21 -13.47
N PHE A 272 15.72 -5.51 -13.39
CA PHE A 272 14.39 -6.11 -13.47
C PHE A 272 13.58 -5.65 -14.69
N LYS A 273 13.99 -4.55 -15.33
CA LYS A 273 13.28 -4.02 -16.51
C LYS A 273 14.24 -3.31 -17.47
N ILE A 274 13.99 -3.52 -18.77
CA ILE A 274 14.60 -2.74 -19.86
C ILE A 274 13.46 -2.02 -20.59
N ALA A 275 13.62 -0.72 -20.80
CA ALA A 275 12.70 0.09 -21.58
C ALA A 275 13.46 0.85 -22.67
N THR A 276 12.76 1.29 -23.70
CA THR A 276 13.32 2.16 -24.73
C THR A 276 12.69 3.55 -24.59
N ASP A 277 13.54 4.54 -24.41
CA ASP A 277 13.15 5.94 -24.38
C ASP A 277 13.50 6.60 -25.73
N PRO A 278 12.60 7.38 -26.35
CA PRO A 278 12.84 8.02 -27.63
C PRO A 278 14.04 8.97 -27.66
N TYR A 279 14.39 9.55 -26.50
CA TYR A 279 15.43 10.58 -26.39
C TYR A 279 16.75 10.04 -25.86
N VAL A 280 16.69 9.11 -24.90
CA VAL A 280 17.87 8.58 -24.18
C VAL A 280 18.29 7.21 -24.70
N GLY A 281 17.42 6.53 -25.44
CA GLY A 281 17.66 5.19 -25.97
C GLY A 281 17.28 4.10 -24.96
N ARG A 282 18.16 3.12 -24.76
CA ARG A 282 17.87 1.99 -23.88
C ARG A 282 18.08 2.37 -22.41
N LEU A 283 17.03 2.24 -21.61
CA LEU A 283 17.05 2.40 -20.17
C LEU A 283 16.98 1.05 -19.47
N THR A 284 17.85 0.82 -18.50
CA THR A 284 17.82 -0.37 -17.67
C THR A 284 17.47 0.05 -16.24
N PHE A 285 16.34 -0.45 -15.74
CA PHE A 285 15.91 -0.25 -14.36
C PHE A 285 16.49 -1.38 -13.51
N PHE A 286 17.14 -1.00 -12.41
CA PHE A 286 17.70 -1.96 -11.47
C PHE A 286 17.47 -1.51 -10.03
N ARG A 287 17.32 -2.49 -9.14
CA ARG A 287 17.30 -2.26 -7.70
C ARG A 287 18.69 -2.51 -7.13
N VAL A 288 19.20 -1.53 -6.41
CA VAL A 288 20.42 -1.68 -5.59
C VAL A 288 20.03 -2.24 -4.24
N TYR A 289 20.61 -3.37 -3.85
CA TYR A 289 20.40 -4.00 -2.55
C TYR A 289 21.49 -3.64 -1.55
N SER A 290 22.71 -3.42 -2.00
CA SER A 290 23.84 -3.03 -1.17
C SER A 290 24.84 -2.20 -1.96
N GLY A 291 25.67 -1.47 -1.27
CA GLY A 291 26.63 -0.55 -1.89
C GLY A 291 25.95 0.63 -2.56
N LYS A 292 26.66 1.28 -3.45
CA LYS A 292 26.18 2.42 -4.24
C LYS A 292 26.66 2.35 -5.68
N VAL A 293 25.90 2.97 -6.57
CA VAL A 293 26.25 3.15 -7.97
C VAL A 293 26.45 4.64 -8.19
N GLU A 294 27.61 5.00 -8.69
CA GLU A 294 27.97 6.37 -9.06
C GLU A 294 27.87 6.51 -10.60
N ALA A 295 27.55 7.72 -11.05
CA ALA A 295 27.44 8.05 -12.47
C ALA A 295 28.82 8.25 -13.11
#